data_c7bb59fc3b263910fb427873c05a7467
#
_entry.id   c7bb59fc3b263910fb427873c05a7467
#
_cell.length_a   1.000
_cell.length_b   1.000
_cell.length_c   1.000
_cell.angle_alpha   90.00
_cell.angle_beta   90.00
_cell.angle_gamma   90.00
#
_symmetry.space_group_name_H-M   'P 1'
#
loop_
_entity.id
_entity.type
_entity.pdbx_description
1 polymer ?
#
loop_
_entity_poly.entity_id
_entity_poly.type
_entity_poly.pdbx_seq_one_letter_code
_entity_poly.pdbx_strand_id
1 'polypeptide(L)'
;MWTNENRGRYDRSKLRYPSDLTDEEWAIIAPLIPAAKRGGNKRTIDERAVLNGVMYILSTGCQWAALPKDLPPRSTVNDYLRRWDADRTLDRIHHALYVLCREQAGREASPTAAIIDSQSVRGAEKGGAASTRRATTRARRSRARSATSRSTPRAC
;
A
#
# COMPACT_ATOMS: atom_id res chain seq x y z
N MET A 1 22.74 2.93 -2.26
CA MET A 1 23.56 4.11 -1.96
C MET A 1 23.23 5.19 -2.98
N TRP A 2 22.95 6.43 -2.57
CA TRP A 2 22.66 7.55 -3.49
C TRP A 2 23.95 7.96 -4.22
N THR A 3 23.95 7.85 -5.55
CA THR A 3 25.02 8.32 -6.41
C THR A 3 24.54 9.52 -7.23
N ASN A 4 25.45 10.33 -7.75
CA ASN A 4 25.08 11.47 -8.61
C ASN A 4 24.34 11.04 -9.89
N GLU A 5 24.60 9.84 -10.38
CA GLU A 5 23.93 9.25 -11.55
C GLU A 5 22.48 8.88 -11.23
N ASN A 6 22.22 8.42 -10.00
CA ASN A 6 20.86 8.03 -9.57
C ASN A 6 19.99 9.25 -9.23
N ARG A 7 20.58 10.40 -8.87
CA ARG A 7 19.82 11.60 -8.50
C ARG A 7 18.89 12.07 -9.60
N GLY A 8 19.36 12.13 -10.84
CA GLY A 8 18.53 12.58 -11.96
C GLY A 8 17.31 11.72 -12.21
N ARG A 9 17.42 10.40 -11.98
CA ARG A 9 16.32 9.44 -12.15
C ARG A 9 15.22 9.61 -11.09
N TYR A 10 15.59 10.03 -9.87
CA TYR A 10 14.67 10.20 -8.75
C TYR A 10 14.36 11.67 -8.44
N ASP A 11 14.80 12.59 -9.30
CA ASP A 11 14.50 14.01 -9.15
C ASP A 11 13.03 14.29 -9.47
N ARG A 12 12.29 14.67 -8.45
CA ARG A 12 10.86 15.05 -8.52
C ARG A 12 10.66 16.56 -8.35
N SER A 13 11.73 17.35 -8.45
CA SER A 13 11.67 18.82 -8.26
C SER A 13 10.81 19.52 -9.30
N LYS A 14 10.63 18.92 -10.48
CA LYS A 14 9.78 19.43 -11.58
C LYS A 14 8.30 19.13 -11.41
N LEU A 15 7.93 18.22 -10.51
CA LEU A 15 6.55 17.89 -10.22
C LEU A 15 5.95 18.94 -9.29
N ARG A 16 4.64 19.19 -9.40
CA ARG A 16 3.90 20.08 -8.50
C ARG A 16 4.09 19.68 -7.04
N TYR A 17 3.95 18.38 -6.76
CA TYR A 17 4.28 17.76 -5.48
C TYR A 17 5.25 16.58 -5.71
N PRO A 18 6.16 16.32 -4.79
CA PRO A 18 7.06 15.16 -4.90
C PRO A 18 6.34 13.81 -4.97
N SER A 19 5.09 13.77 -4.52
CA SER A 19 4.21 12.59 -4.57
C SER A 19 3.44 12.44 -5.88
N ASP A 20 3.44 13.44 -6.77
CA ASP A 20 2.72 13.37 -8.03
C ASP A 20 3.35 12.31 -8.95
N LEU A 21 2.53 11.65 -9.74
CA LEU A 21 2.97 10.66 -10.72
C LEU A 21 3.69 11.32 -11.89
N THR A 22 4.82 10.74 -12.31
CA THR A 22 5.47 11.07 -13.57
C THR A 22 4.60 10.60 -14.76
N ASP A 23 4.92 11.06 -15.96
CA ASP A 23 4.21 10.63 -17.16
C ASP A 23 4.44 9.14 -17.45
N GLU A 24 5.64 8.66 -17.16
CA GLU A 24 6.00 7.24 -17.31
C GLU A 24 5.23 6.37 -16.31
N GLU A 25 5.16 6.78 -15.04
CA GLU A 25 4.37 6.08 -14.01
C GLU A 25 2.87 6.08 -14.38
N TRP A 26 2.36 7.22 -14.86
CA TRP A 26 0.97 7.33 -15.31
C TRP A 26 0.66 6.42 -16.51
N ALA A 27 1.54 6.34 -17.49
CA ALA A 27 1.36 5.46 -18.66
C ALA A 27 1.18 3.98 -18.26
N ILE A 28 1.82 3.54 -17.18
CA ILE A 28 1.69 2.18 -16.65
C ILE A 28 0.38 2.00 -15.88
N ILE A 29 -0.04 3.04 -15.15
CA ILE A 29 -1.20 2.97 -14.25
C ILE A 29 -2.52 3.18 -15.00
N ALA A 30 -2.56 4.09 -15.98
CA ALA A 30 -3.79 4.45 -16.70
C ALA A 30 -4.60 3.25 -17.19
N PRO A 31 -4.01 2.22 -17.82
CA PRO A 31 -4.75 1.04 -18.27
C PRO A 31 -5.32 0.16 -17.13
N LEU A 32 -4.83 0.32 -15.90
CA LEU A 32 -5.29 -0.44 -14.73
C LEU A 32 -6.55 0.18 -14.12
N ILE A 33 -6.83 1.44 -14.43
CA ILE A 33 -8.01 2.14 -13.89
C ILE A 33 -9.26 1.69 -14.62
N PRO A 34 -10.31 1.27 -13.91
CA PRO A 34 -11.54 0.82 -14.53
C PRO A 34 -12.22 1.92 -15.35
N ALA A 35 -12.68 1.60 -16.55
CA ALA A 35 -13.47 2.52 -17.37
C ALA A 35 -14.75 2.98 -16.65
N ALA A 36 -15.29 4.13 -17.05
CA ALA A 36 -16.57 4.63 -16.54
C ALA A 36 -17.67 3.61 -16.76
N LYS A 37 -18.55 3.42 -15.78
CA LYS A 37 -19.70 2.51 -15.89
C LYS A 37 -20.64 3.01 -16.98
N ARG A 38 -21.18 2.09 -17.80
CA ARG A 38 -22.22 2.40 -18.77
C ARG A 38 -23.50 2.83 -18.06
N GLY A 39 -24.17 3.86 -18.54
CA GLY A 39 -25.49 4.30 -18.05
C GLY A 39 -25.48 5.31 -16.91
N GLY A 40 -24.30 5.83 -16.50
CA GLY A 40 -24.18 6.91 -15.54
C GLY A 40 -23.80 8.25 -16.17
N ASN A 41 -23.70 9.31 -15.36
CA ASN A 41 -23.13 10.58 -15.80
C ASN A 41 -21.72 10.36 -16.32
N LYS A 42 -21.37 11.07 -17.41
CA LYS A 42 -20.01 11.02 -17.96
C LYS A 42 -19.02 11.42 -16.88
N ARG A 43 -17.95 10.64 -16.77
CA ARG A 43 -16.83 10.97 -15.88
C ARG A 43 -16.17 12.24 -16.42
N THR A 44 -16.17 13.30 -15.62
CA THR A 44 -15.59 14.62 -15.98
C THR A 44 -14.30 14.90 -15.24
N ILE A 45 -13.96 14.04 -14.24
CA ILE A 45 -12.79 14.24 -13.40
C ILE A 45 -11.55 13.63 -14.04
N ASP A 46 -10.44 14.31 -13.87
CA ASP A 46 -9.12 13.78 -14.18
C ASP A 46 -8.69 12.74 -13.15
N GLU A 47 -8.59 11.48 -13.58
CA GLU A 47 -8.23 10.34 -12.74
C GLU A 47 -6.79 10.40 -12.26
N ARG A 48 -5.89 10.99 -13.07
CA ARG A 48 -4.51 11.23 -12.67
C ARG A 48 -4.46 12.21 -11.50
N ALA A 49 -5.21 13.31 -11.59
CA ALA A 49 -5.28 14.28 -10.49
C ALA A 49 -5.86 13.67 -9.21
N VAL A 50 -6.87 12.79 -9.33
CA VAL A 50 -7.42 12.05 -8.18
C VAL A 50 -6.36 11.15 -7.56
N LEU A 51 -5.63 10.37 -8.36
CA LEU A 51 -4.60 9.48 -7.86
C LEU A 51 -3.44 10.27 -7.24
N ASN A 52 -3.05 11.40 -7.81
CA ASN A 52 -2.09 12.31 -7.20
C ASN A 52 -2.56 12.80 -5.82
N GLY A 53 -3.85 13.07 -5.66
CA GLY A 53 -4.44 13.39 -4.35
C GLY A 53 -4.33 12.25 -3.34
N VAL A 54 -4.54 11.00 -3.77
CA VAL A 54 -4.32 9.81 -2.93
C VAL A 54 -2.85 9.70 -2.55
N MET A 55 -1.93 9.80 -3.51
CA MET A 55 -0.48 9.71 -3.28
C MET A 55 0.02 10.81 -2.36
N TYR A 56 -0.52 12.03 -2.49
CA TYR A 56 -0.21 13.14 -1.59
C TYR A 56 -0.55 12.81 -0.12
N ILE A 57 -1.75 12.29 0.14
CA ILE A 57 -2.16 11.90 1.49
C ILE A 57 -1.30 10.76 2.03
N LEU A 58 -1.00 9.76 1.22
CA LEU A 58 -0.16 8.62 1.62
C LEU A 58 1.27 9.05 1.94
N SER A 59 1.83 10.00 1.19
CA SER A 59 3.22 10.46 1.38
C SER A 59 3.38 11.42 2.56
N THR A 60 2.38 12.30 2.77
CA THR A 60 2.45 13.35 3.81
C THR A 60 1.83 12.92 5.13
N GLY A 61 0.92 11.94 5.11
CA GLY A 61 0.12 11.56 6.28
C GLY A 61 -0.83 12.67 6.75
N CYS A 62 -1.11 13.68 5.92
CA CYS A 62 -1.94 14.81 6.32
C CYS A 62 -3.40 14.40 6.54
N GLN A 63 -4.12 15.22 7.31
CA GLN A 63 -5.57 15.05 7.44
C GLN A 63 -6.27 15.35 6.11
N TRP A 64 -7.38 14.67 5.82
CA TRP A 64 -8.20 14.91 4.64
C TRP A 64 -8.61 16.37 4.44
N ALA A 65 -8.79 17.09 5.53
CA ALA A 65 -9.13 18.51 5.50
C ALA A 65 -7.96 19.41 5.04
N ALA A 66 -6.73 18.91 5.13
CA ALA A 66 -5.52 19.63 4.76
C ALA A 66 -5.07 19.34 3.31
N LEU A 67 -5.88 18.60 2.54
CA LEU A 67 -5.59 18.38 1.12
C LEU A 67 -5.54 19.71 0.37
N PRO A 68 -4.48 20.01 -0.41
CA PRO A 68 -4.34 21.24 -1.18
C PRO A 68 -5.52 21.49 -2.13
N LYS A 69 -5.90 22.75 -2.31
CA LYS A 69 -7.06 23.14 -3.12
C LYS A 69 -6.86 22.98 -4.63
N ASP A 70 -5.62 22.86 -5.07
CA ASP A 70 -5.23 22.61 -6.47
C ASP A 70 -5.31 21.12 -6.85
N LEU A 71 -5.56 20.26 -5.86
CA LEU A 71 -5.95 18.88 -6.04
C LEU A 71 -7.48 18.74 -6.05
N PRO A 72 -8.04 17.63 -6.58
CA PRO A 72 -9.49 17.42 -6.54
C PRO A 72 -10.05 17.46 -5.12
N PRO A 73 -11.34 17.84 -4.95
CA PRO A 73 -11.97 17.92 -3.64
C PRO A 73 -11.79 16.63 -2.82
N ARG A 74 -11.53 16.78 -1.52
CA ARG A 74 -11.29 15.64 -0.61
C ARG A 74 -12.37 14.56 -0.66
N SER A 75 -13.64 14.96 -0.83
CA SER A 75 -14.76 14.01 -0.97
C SER A 75 -14.58 13.13 -2.21
N THR A 76 -14.23 13.74 -3.33
CA THR A 76 -13.99 13.03 -4.59
C THR A 76 -12.80 12.09 -4.47
N VAL A 77 -11.68 12.54 -3.93
CA VAL A 77 -10.48 11.71 -3.73
C VAL A 77 -10.80 10.51 -2.82
N ASN A 78 -11.54 10.74 -1.72
CA ASN A 78 -11.94 9.69 -0.80
C ASN A 78 -12.92 8.68 -1.42
N ASP A 79 -13.87 9.16 -2.24
CA ASP A 79 -14.84 8.29 -2.92
C ASP A 79 -14.14 7.38 -3.94
N TYR A 80 -13.17 7.91 -4.69
CA TYR A 80 -12.36 7.11 -5.62
C TYR A 80 -11.46 6.13 -4.87
N LEU A 81 -10.81 6.56 -3.79
CA LEU A 81 -10.01 5.68 -2.94
C LEU A 81 -10.82 4.46 -2.49
N ARG A 82 -12.02 4.69 -1.95
CA ARG A 82 -12.91 3.59 -1.50
C ARG A 82 -13.34 2.67 -2.65
N ARG A 83 -13.64 3.22 -3.83
CA ARG A 83 -14.02 2.43 -5.00
C ARG A 83 -12.85 1.56 -5.48
N TRP A 84 -11.66 2.15 -5.60
CA TRP A 84 -10.47 1.46 -6.06
C TRP A 84 -9.94 0.44 -5.05
N ASP A 85 -10.20 0.64 -3.76
CA ASP A 85 -9.95 -0.35 -2.72
C ASP A 85 -10.92 -1.53 -2.86
N ALA A 86 -12.21 -1.26 -2.98
CA ALA A 86 -13.26 -2.29 -3.08
C ALA A 86 -13.12 -3.18 -4.34
N ASP A 87 -12.69 -2.61 -5.48
CA ASP A 87 -12.50 -3.34 -6.75
C ASP A 87 -11.07 -3.84 -6.98
N ARG A 88 -10.20 -3.71 -6.00
CA ARG A 88 -8.79 -4.13 -6.02
C ARG A 88 -7.93 -3.37 -7.04
N THR A 89 -8.37 -2.21 -7.50
CA THR A 89 -7.58 -1.36 -8.40
C THR A 89 -6.31 -0.86 -7.71
N LEU A 90 -6.39 -0.48 -6.43
CA LEU A 90 -5.21 -0.05 -5.67
C LEU A 90 -4.16 -1.16 -5.53
N ASP A 91 -4.59 -2.40 -5.30
CA ASP A 91 -3.68 -3.54 -5.23
C ASP A 91 -2.95 -3.75 -6.57
N ARG A 92 -3.67 -3.62 -7.70
CA ARG A 92 -3.06 -3.73 -9.05
C ARG A 92 -2.08 -2.59 -9.33
N ILE A 93 -2.43 -1.36 -8.96
CA ILE A 93 -1.55 -0.18 -9.10
C ILE A 93 -0.30 -0.36 -8.25
N HIS A 94 -0.48 -0.73 -6.98
CA HIS A 94 0.64 -0.97 -6.06
C HIS A 94 1.58 -2.04 -6.61
N HIS A 95 1.02 -3.16 -7.09
CA HIS A 95 1.83 -4.24 -7.66
C HIS A 95 2.62 -3.79 -8.89
N ALA A 96 1.99 -3.04 -9.81
CA ALA A 96 2.66 -2.54 -11.01
C ALA A 96 3.82 -1.59 -10.68
N LEU A 97 3.59 -0.64 -9.77
CA LEU A 97 4.64 0.28 -9.31
C LEU A 97 5.75 -0.45 -8.54
N TYR A 98 5.39 -1.44 -7.73
CA TYR A 98 6.33 -2.26 -6.99
C TYR A 98 7.28 -3.03 -7.93
N VAL A 99 6.72 -3.69 -8.96
CA VAL A 99 7.50 -4.40 -9.97
C VAL A 99 8.44 -3.44 -10.68
N LEU A 100 7.92 -2.29 -11.15
CA LEU A 100 8.72 -1.26 -11.80
C LEU A 100 9.91 -0.78 -10.94
N CYS A 101 9.66 -0.48 -9.67
CA CYS A 101 10.71 -0.06 -8.74
C CYS A 101 11.79 -1.13 -8.54
N ARG A 102 11.39 -2.41 -8.50
CA ARG A 102 12.34 -3.51 -8.36
C ARG A 102 13.21 -3.68 -9.60
N GLU A 103 12.58 -3.68 -10.77
CA GLU A 103 13.28 -3.81 -12.07
C GLU A 103 14.23 -2.64 -12.32
N GLN A 104 13.81 -1.41 -12.00
CA GLN A 104 14.68 -0.24 -12.07
C GLN A 104 15.88 -0.32 -11.11
N ALA A 105 15.71 -1.01 -9.98
CA ALA A 105 16.80 -1.28 -9.04
C ALA A 105 17.65 -2.50 -9.42
N GLY A 106 17.44 -3.12 -10.59
CA GLY A 106 18.13 -4.32 -11.05
C GLY A 106 17.79 -5.56 -10.21
N ARG A 107 16.60 -5.61 -9.62
CA ARG A 107 16.12 -6.73 -8.82
C ARG A 107 15.02 -7.47 -9.57
N GLU A 108 14.89 -8.77 -9.30
CA GLU A 108 13.77 -9.57 -9.84
C GLU A 108 12.42 -9.02 -9.37
N ALA A 109 11.40 -9.12 -10.23
CA ALA A 109 10.04 -8.64 -9.95
C ALA A 109 9.46 -9.27 -8.67
N SER A 110 9.70 -10.58 -8.45
CA SER A 110 9.25 -11.30 -7.26
C SER A 110 10.36 -11.37 -6.20
N PRO A 111 10.09 -11.00 -4.94
CA PRO A 111 11.07 -11.16 -3.87
C PRO A 111 11.24 -12.63 -3.51
N THR A 112 12.48 -13.07 -3.32
CA THR A 112 12.82 -14.42 -2.86
C THR A 112 12.75 -14.59 -1.35
N ALA A 113 12.75 -13.47 -0.61
CA ALA A 113 12.67 -13.44 0.84
C ALA A 113 11.89 -12.21 1.34
N ALA A 114 11.19 -12.36 2.45
CA ALA A 114 10.53 -11.27 3.16
C ALA A 114 10.87 -11.37 4.65
N ILE A 115 11.15 -10.21 5.26
CA ILE A 115 11.35 -10.09 6.71
C ILE A 115 10.10 -9.43 7.27
N ILE A 116 9.40 -10.13 8.16
CA ILE A 116 8.19 -9.65 8.82
C ILE A 116 8.56 -9.30 10.26
N ASP A 117 8.43 -8.01 10.61
CA ASP A 117 8.53 -7.60 12.01
C ASP A 117 7.21 -7.89 12.73
N SER A 118 7.29 -8.71 13.77
CA SER A 118 6.15 -9.12 14.59
C SER A 118 6.01 -8.30 15.88
N GLN A 119 6.71 -7.18 16.01
CA GLN A 119 6.62 -6.33 17.19
C GLN A 119 5.22 -5.75 17.35
N SER A 120 4.64 -5.93 18.53
CA SER A 120 3.38 -5.29 18.88
C SER A 120 3.62 -3.84 19.29
N VAL A 121 3.02 -2.90 18.58
CA VAL A 121 3.00 -1.49 19.00
C VAL A 121 1.98 -1.33 20.11
N ARG A 122 2.40 -0.80 21.28
CA ARG A 122 1.45 -0.38 22.32
C ARG A 122 0.62 0.78 21.76
N GLY A 123 -0.69 0.59 21.70
CA GLY A 123 -1.60 1.69 21.37
C GLY A 123 -1.45 2.81 22.41
N ALA A 124 -1.47 4.07 21.97
CA ALA A 124 -1.47 5.22 22.85
C ALA A 124 -2.69 5.16 23.80
N GLU A 125 -2.45 5.24 25.10
CA GLU A 125 -3.51 5.17 26.13
C GLU A 125 -4.42 6.40 26.16
N LYS A 126 -4.15 7.45 25.37
CA LYS A 126 -4.94 8.68 25.25
C LYS A 126 -5.49 8.89 23.85
N GLY A 127 -6.62 8.29 23.58
CA GLY A 127 -7.45 8.63 22.43
C GLY A 127 -8.88 8.28 22.81
N GLY A 128 -9.75 9.28 22.87
CA GLY A 128 -11.13 9.16 23.31
C GLY A 128 -11.89 8.01 22.67
N ALA A 129 -13.00 7.63 23.30
CA ALA A 129 -13.87 6.52 23.00
C ALA A 129 -14.27 6.43 21.52
N ALA A 130 -13.43 5.82 20.70
CA ALA A 130 -13.76 5.29 19.40
C ALA A 130 -13.33 3.85 19.41
N SER A 131 -14.32 2.97 19.33
CA SER A 131 -14.28 1.52 19.21
C SER A 131 -12.99 0.99 18.55
N THR A 132 -11.97 0.77 19.32
CA THR A 132 -10.80 0.02 18.88
C THR A 132 -11.15 -1.46 19.01
N ARG A 133 -11.50 -2.11 17.93
CA ARG A 133 -11.49 -3.57 17.89
C ARG A 133 -10.06 -4.01 18.21
N ARG A 134 -9.85 -4.45 19.44
CA ARG A 134 -8.64 -5.13 19.87
C ARG A 134 -8.45 -6.35 18.98
N ALA A 135 -7.50 -6.27 18.07
CA ALA A 135 -6.95 -7.47 17.44
C ALA A 135 -6.11 -8.19 18.50
N THR A 136 -6.74 -9.03 19.30
CA THR A 136 -6.05 -9.97 20.15
C THR A 136 -5.57 -11.12 19.27
N THR A 137 -4.37 -11.00 18.76
CA THR A 137 -3.67 -12.15 18.19
C THR A 137 -3.29 -13.06 19.36
N ARG A 138 -4.16 -14.01 19.62
CA ARG A 138 -3.90 -15.09 20.57
C ARG A 138 -2.84 -15.99 19.97
N ALA A 139 -1.59 -15.80 20.35
CA ALA A 139 -0.51 -16.70 20.03
C ALA A 139 -0.87 -18.09 20.60
N ARG A 140 -1.24 -19.00 19.75
CA ARG A 140 -1.45 -20.41 20.06
C ARG A 140 -0.05 -21.03 20.27
N ARG A 141 0.39 -21.11 21.53
CA ARG A 141 1.51 -21.96 21.89
C ARG A 141 1.11 -23.39 21.59
N SER A 142 1.58 -23.94 20.49
CA SER A 142 1.57 -25.38 20.25
C SER A 142 2.60 -26.01 21.17
N ARG A 143 2.14 -26.61 22.26
CA ARG A 143 2.94 -27.54 23.06
C ARG A 143 3.21 -28.76 22.19
N ALA A 144 4.43 -28.90 21.70
CA ALA A 144 4.93 -30.16 21.18
C ALA A 144 5.00 -31.15 22.36
N ARG A 145 4.12 -32.12 22.37
CA ARG A 145 4.24 -33.30 23.25
C ARG A 145 5.28 -34.22 22.63
N SER A 146 6.44 -34.30 23.23
CA SER A 146 7.41 -35.37 22.97
C SER A 146 6.83 -36.67 23.47
N ALA A 147 6.45 -37.54 22.53
CA ALA A 147 6.10 -38.93 22.83
C ALA A 147 7.40 -39.71 22.97
N THR A 148 7.81 -39.96 24.19
CA THR A 148 8.86 -40.92 24.51
C THR A 148 8.24 -42.33 24.45
N SER A 149 8.49 -43.05 23.37
CA SER A 149 8.17 -44.46 23.29
C SER A 149 9.22 -45.26 24.06
N ARG A 150 8.85 -45.79 25.22
CA ARG A 150 9.60 -46.84 25.91
C ARG A 150 9.27 -48.16 25.24
N SER A 151 10.23 -48.73 24.52
CA SER A 151 10.21 -50.13 24.12
C SER A 151 10.81 -50.96 25.26
N THR A 152 10.00 -51.79 25.87
CA THR A 152 10.44 -52.86 26.76
C THR A 152 10.83 -54.08 25.92
N PRO A 153 11.97 -54.72 26.15
CA PRO A 153 12.25 -56.03 25.55
C PRO A 153 11.63 -57.13 26.41
N ARG A 154 10.88 -57.99 25.78
CA ARG A 154 10.38 -59.22 26.36
C ARG A 154 11.38 -60.32 26.08
N ALA A 155 11.92 -60.92 27.15
CA ALA A 155 12.71 -62.13 27.09
C ALA A 155 11.80 -63.38 26.91
N CYS A 156 12.22 -64.26 26.06
CA CYS A 156 12.32 -65.70 26.15
C CYS A 156 13.00 -66.22 24.90
#